data_c9526c0d638da614671289a784fd7da6
#
_entry.id   c9526c0d638da614671289a784fd7da6
#
_cell.length_a   1.000
_cell.length_b   1.000
_cell.length_c   1.000
_cell.angle_alpha   90.00
_cell.angle_beta   90.00
_cell.angle_gamma   90.00
#
_symmetry.space_group_name_H-M   'P 1'
#
loop_
_entity.id
_entity.type
_entity.pdbx_description
1 polymer ?
#
loop_
_entity_poly.entity_id
_entity_poly.type
_entity_poly.pdbx_seq_one_letter_code
_entity_poly.pdbx_strand_id
1 'polypeptide(L)'
;MEINSKNAQLWSRFGSRAVFGQAMLAAGEKNEKIMALSGDLGNSSGLARFQQTFPERYLNVGIAEQNMIGVASGLAKEGFIVFVTSFAPFITLRAGEQIRMNLGYMKLNVKAVSIGSGISMSFLGNSHYGIEDAAVMRSIPNMTVVCPADCSEIVKVVNAASEFEGPMYIRLTGAVGNPPVYTEDYDFIIGKSITVKDGADITIIANGSMVYESLQASKILDANGISTKVINMHTIKPLDTEELEKVISTSKVIVSVEEHSVIGGLGSAIAEYKT
;
A
#
# COMPACT_ATOMS: atom_id res chain seq x y z
N MET A 1 4.75 7.45 -15.77
CA MET A 1 4.33 8.68 -15.06
C MET A 1 5.57 9.27 -14.40
N GLU A 2 5.86 10.54 -14.59
CA GLU A 2 7.06 11.21 -14.06
C GLU A 2 6.78 11.81 -12.69
N ILE A 3 7.65 11.53 -11.71
CA ILE A 3 7.58 12.10 -10.36
C ILE A 3 8.40 13.39 -10.35
N ASN A 4 7.71 14.50 -10.11
CA ASN A 4 8.29 15.82 -9.91
C ASN A 4 7.36 16.65 -9.01
N SER A 5 7.82 17.78 -8.50
CA SER A 5 7.07 18.60 -7.55
C SER A 5 5.68 19.02 -8.06
N LYS A 6 5.57 19.35 -9.37
CA LYS A 6 4.28 19.73 -9.98
C LYS A 6 3.29 18.56 -9.98
N ASN A 7 3.73 17.38 -10.43
CA ASN A 7 2.88 16.20 -10.48
C ASN A 7 2.52 15.71 -9.08
N ALA A 8 3.44 15.69 -8.15
CA ALA A 8 3.19 15.29 -6.75
C ALA A 8 2.09 16.15 -6.11
N GLN A 9 2.14 17.48 -6.29
CA GLN A 9 1.11 18.41 -5.82
C GLN A 9 -0.24 18.19 -6.50
N LEU A 10 -0.25 17.93 -7.81
CA LEU A 10 -1.48 17.65 -8.56
C LEU A 10 -2.10 16.33 -8.11
N TRP A 11 -1.32 15.27 -7.96
CA TRP A 11 -1.78 13.95 -7.51
C TRP A 11 -2.32 13.97 -6.09
N SER A 12 -1.70 14.73 -5.19
CA SER A 12 -2.23 14.96 -3.85
C SER A 12 -3.68 15.46 -3.89
N ARG A 13 -3.98 16.42 -4.77
CA ARG A 13 -5.34 16.94 -4.94
C ARG A 13 -6.33 15.91 -5.52
N PHE A 14 -5.86 14.99 -6.36
CA PHE A 14 -6.69 13.92 -6.90
C PHE A 14 -6.95 12.80 -5.90
N GLY A 15 -6.00 12.57 -5.00
CA GLY A 15 -6.03 11.52 -3.98
C GLY A 15 -5.62 10.14 -4.47
N SER A 16 -5.39 9.25 -3.51
CA SER A 16 -4.80 7.92 -3.70
C SER A 16 -5.51 7.06 -4.75
N ARG A 17 -6.85 7.03 -4.74
CA ARG A 17 -7.67 6.21 -5.65
C ARG A 17 -7.56 6.66 -7.11
N ALA A 18 -7.63 7.96 -7.35
CA ALA A 18 -7.52 8.50 -8.70
C ALA A 18 -6.12 8.30 -9.28
N VAL A 19 -5.08 8.45 -8.45
CA VAL A 19 -3.69 8.24 -8.87
C VAL A 19 -3.40 6.76 -9.10
N PHE A 20 -3.93 5.88 -8.26
CA PHE A 20 -3.89 4.43 -8.52
C PHE A 20 -4.48 4.10 -9.89
N GLY A 21 -5.67 4.61 -10.22
CA GLY A 21 -6.29 4.38 -11.53
C GLY A 21 -5.46 4.92 -12.71
N GLN A 22 -4.79 6.08 -12.55
CA GLN A 22 -3.86 6.61 -13.56
C GLN A 22 -2.61 5.73 -13.73
N ALA A 23 -2.06 5.24 -12.62
CA ALA A 23 -0.92 4.33 -12.63
C ALA A 23 -1.29 2.99 -13.28
N MET A 24 -2.48 2.45 -13.00
CA MET A 24 -3.00 1.24 -13.65
C MET A 24 -3.17 1.40 -15.15
N LEU A 25 -3.71 2.55 -15.61
CA LEU A 25 -3.81 2.85 -17.03
C LEU A 25 -2.43 2.84 -17.70
N ALA A 26 -1.46 3.56 -17.12
CA ALA A 26 -0.10 3.63 -17.64
C ALA A 26 0.62 2.26 -17.63
N ALA A 27 0.36 1.42 -16.64
CA ALA A 27 0.88 0.06 -16.56
C ALA A 27 0.24 -0.84 -17.63
N GLY A 28 -1.08 -0.72 -17.84
CA GLY A 28 -1.81 -1.47 -18.88
C GLY A 28 -1.41 -1.11 -20.30
N GLU A 29 -0.99 0.13 -20.54
CA GLU A 29 -0.40 0.56 -21.84
C GLU A 29 0.95 -0.12 -22.14
N LYS A 30 1.72 -0.42 -21.09
CA LYS A 30 3.04 -1.04 -21.21
C LYS A 30 3.00 -2.57 -21.26
N ASN A 31 1.99 -3.19 -20.65
CA ASN A 31 1.92 -4.63 -20.51
C ASN A 31 0.49 -5.14 -20.71
N GLU A 32 0.29 -5.89 -21.79
CA GLU A 32 -1.00 -6.46 -22.20
C GLU A 32 -1.51 -7.57 -21.24
N LYS A 33 -0.63 -8.13 -20.42
CA LYS A 33 -1.00 -9.15 -19.43
C LYS A 33 -1.65 -8.57 -18.17
N ILE A 34 -1.67 -7.25 -18.00
CA ILE A 34 -2.29 -6.61 -16.86
C ILE A 34 -3.80 -6.60 -17.01
N MET A 35 -4.48 -7.17 -16.02
CA MET A 35 -5.94 -7.16 -15.88
C MET A 35 -6.36 -6.46 -14.59
N ALA A 36 -7.53 -5.84 -14.61
CA ALA A 36 -8.12 -5.19 -13.44
C ALA A 36 -9.50 -5.76 -13.15
N LEU A 37 -9.76 -6.16 -11.91
CA LEU A 37 -11.05 -6.64 -11.44
C LEU A 37 -11.58 -5.74 -10.32
N SER A 38 -12.89 -5.60 -10.25
CA SER A 38 -13.54 -4.79 -9.22
C SER A 38 -14.81 -5.47 -8.69
N GLY A 39 -15.04 -5.32 -7.39
CA GLY A 39 -16.28 -5.69 -6.72
C GLY A 39 -17.32 -4.57 -6.78
N ASP A 40 -17.72 -4.14 -7.98
CA ASP A 40 -18.65 -3.02 -8.26
C ASP A 40 -18.15 -1.64 -7.78
N LEU A 41 -16.84 -1.47 -7.71
CA LEU A 41 -16.17 -0.26 -7.23
C LEU A 41 -15.25 0.38 -8.29
N GLY A 42 -15.44 0.09 -9.58
CA GLY A 42 -14.54 0.54 -10.64
C GLY A 42 -14.33 2.05 -10.66
N ASN A 43 -15.41 2.83 -10.58
CA ASN A 43 -15.33 4.30 -10.49
C ASN A 43 -14.68 4.75 -9.17
N SER A 44 -15.08 4.15 -8.06
CA SER A 44 -14.55 4.48 -6.72
C SER A 44 -13.08 4.13 -6.57
N SER A 45 -12.59 3.15 -7.32
CA SER A 45 -11.18 2.74 -7.36
C SER A 45 -10.34 3.53 -8.37
N GLY A 46 -10.95 4.46 -9.13
CA GLY A 46 -10.28 5.23 -10.18
C GLY A 46 -10.06 4.45 -11.49
N LEU A 47 -10.61 3.24 -11.63
CA LEU A 47 -10.39 2.36 -12.79
C LEU A 47 -11.24 2.66 -14.03
N ALA A 48 -12.08 3.72 -14.00
CA ALA A 48 -12.97 4.04 -15.11
C ALA A 48 -12.22 4.22 -16.44
N ARG A 49 -11.07 4.89 -16.43
CA ARG A 49 -10.26 5.08 -17.64
C ARG A 49 -9.62 3.78 -18.12
N PHE A 50 -9.17 2.92 -17.19
CA PHE A 50 -8.66 1.59 -17.54
C PHE A 50 -9.74 0.76 -18.22
N GLN A 51 -10.95 0.74 -17.68
CA GLN A 51 -12.11 0.06 -18.25
C GLN A 51 -12.47 0.59 -19.64
N GLN A 52 -12.44 1.90 -19.85
CA GLN A 52 -12.74 2.52 -21.15
C GLN A 52 -11.68 2.21 -22.22
N THR A 53 -10.41 2.17 -21.81
CA THR A 53 -9.28 1.94 -22.74
C THR A 53 -9.06 0.47 -23.04
N PHE A 54 -9.29 -0.40 -22.05
CA PHE A 54 -9.05 -1.84 -22.13
C PHE A 54 -10.27 -2.64 -21.64
N PRO A 55 -11.44 -2.55 -22.33
CA PRO A 55 -12.66 -3.17 -21.88
C PRO A 55 -12.54 -4.69 -21.74
N GLU A 56 -11.73 -5.35 -22.56
CA GLU A 56 -11.48 -6.80 -22.53
C GLU A 56 -10.55 -7.23 -21.38
N ARG A 57 -9.88 -6.29 -20.74
CA ARG A 57 -8.96 -6.52 -19.60
C ARG A 57 -9.52 -6.01 -18.28
N TYR A 58 -10.78 -5.59 -18.26
CA TYR A 58 -11.48 -5.16 -17.05
C TYR A 58 -12.71 -6.03 -16.81
N LEU A 59 -12.84 -6.53 -15.57
CA LEU A 59 -14.02 -7.30 -15.16
C LEU A 59 -14.65 -6.69 -13.90
N ASN A 60 -15.95 -6.40 -13.97
CA ASN A 60 -16.75 -6.12 -12.80
C ASN A 60 -17.49 -7.40 -12.41
N VAL A 61 -17.18 -7.96 -11.25
CA VAL A 61 -17.78 -9.21 -10.76
C VAL A 61 -18.98 -8.98 -9.84
N GLY A 62 -19.40 -7.72 -9.69
CA GLY A 62 -20.42 -7.34 -8.71
C GLY A 62 -19.88 -7.32 -7.28
N ILE A 63 -20.75 -7.12 -6.31
CA ILE A 63 -20.41 -7.09 -4.88
C ILE A 63 -20.17 -8.54 -4.39
N ALA A 64 -19.08 -9.15 -4.84
CA ALA A 64 -18.77 -10.56 -4.63
C ALA A 64 -17.25 -10.77 -4.52
N GLU A 65 -16.62 -10.22 -3.47
CA GLU A 65 -15.16 -10.20 -3.32
C GLU A 65 -14.54 -11.61 -3.25
N GLN A 66 -15.24 -12.58 -2.66
CA GLN A 66 -14.79 -13.98 -2.65
C GLN A 66 -14.70 -14.56 -4.08
N ASN A 67 -15.75 -14.32 -4.89
CA ASN A 67 -15.75 -14.72 -6.29
C ASN A 67 -14.69 -13.96 -7.10
N MET A 68 -14.48 -12.66 -6.81
CA MET A 68 -13.45 -11.83 -7.45
C MET A 68 -12.06 -12.46 -7.29
N ILE A 69 -11.71 -12.91 -6.09
CA ILE A 69 -10.43 -13.59 -5.85
C ILE A 69 -10.36 -14.93 -6.60
N GLY A 70 -11.44 -15.68 -6.65
CA GLY A 70 -11.49 -16.93 -7.43
C GLY A 70 -11.26 -16.71 -8.93
N VAL A 71 -11.96 -15.74 -9.52
CA VAL A 71 -11.78 -15.35 -10.94
C VAL A 71 -10.36 -14.86 -11.20
N ALA A 72 -9.84 -13.95 -10.35
CA ALA A 72 -8.47 -13.44 -10.45
C ALA A 72 -7.43 -14.57 -10.39
N SER A 73 -7.68 -15.56 -9.56
CA SER A 73 -6.81 -16.74 -9.42
C SER A 73 -6.75 -17.60 -10.68
N GLY A 74 -7.90 -17.79 -11.32
CA GLY A 74 -7.97 -18.48 -12.62
C GLY A 74 -7.18 -17.71 -13.69
N LEU A 75 -7.40 -16.41 -13.80
CA LEU A 75 -6.67 -15.54 -14.76
C LEU A 75 -5.16 -15.55 -14.49
N ALA A 76 -4.74 -15.49 -13.23
CA ALA A 76 -3.32 -15.54 -12.88
C ALA A 76 -2.67 -16.89 -13.28
N LYS A 77 -3.39 -17.99 -13.23
CA LYS A 77 -2.93 -19.30 -13.73
C LYS A 77 -2.71 -19.32 -15.25
N GLU A 78 -3.48 -18.53 -15.98
CA GLU A 78 -3.32 -18.34 -17.44
C GLU A 78 -2.20 -17.33 -17.78
N GLY A 79 -1.46 -16.84 -16.78
CA GLY A 79 -0.29 -15.99 -16.96
C GLY A 79 -0.57 -14.49 -17.00
N PHE A 80 -1.76 -14.07 -16.57
CA PHE A 80 -2.08 -12.66 -16.39
C PHE A 80 -1.56 -12.12 -15.06
N ILE A 81 -1.29 -10.82 -15.02
CA ILE A 81 -0.98 -10.04 -13.82
C ILE A 81 -2.28 -9.36 -13.38
N VAL A 82 -2.89 -9.83 -12.32
CA VAL A 82 -4.25 -9.44 -12.00
C VAL A 82 -4.28 -8.50 -10.79
N PHE A 83 -4.80 -7.30 -10.99
CA PHE A 83 -5.09 -6.35 -9.90
C PHE A 83 -6.58 -6.43 -9.55
N VAL A 84 -6.88 -6.68 -8.27
CA VAL A 84 -8.25 -6.73 -7.76
C VAL A 84 -8.47 -5.62 -6.75
N THR A 85 -9.62 -4.94 -6.79
CA THR A 85 -9.89 -3.77 -5.92
C THR A 85 -11.20 -3.91 -5.18
N SER A 86 -11.16 -3.63 -3.87
CA SER A 86 -12.32 -3.40 -3.01
C SER A 86 -11.92 -2.55 -1.80
N PHE A 87 -12.88 -2.18 -0.94
CA PHE A 87 -12.55 -1.58 0.36
C PHE A 87 -11.78 -2.55 1.25
N ALA A 88 -10.92 -2.01 2.11
CA ALA A 88 -10.02 -2.78 2.94
C ALA A 88 -10.69 -3.93 3.72
N PRO A 89 -11.77 -3.73 4.52
CA PRO A 89 -12.40 -4.83 5.24
C PRO A 89 -13.03 -5.88 4.30
N PHE A 90 -13.48 -5.49 3.12
CA PHE A 90 -14.15 -6.42 2.22
C PHE A 90 -13.15 -7.31 1.49
N ILE A 91 -12.04 -6.76 1.04
CA ILE A 91 -11.01 -7.56 0.37
C ILE A 91 -10.23 -8.42 1.38
N THR A 92 -10.02 -7.95 2.62
CA THR A 92 -9.18 -8.66 3.59
C THR A 92 -9.97 -9.64 4.46
N LEU A 93 -11.07 -9.19 5.07
CA LEU A 93 -11.84 -10.03 5.99
C LEU A 93 -12.85 -10.90 5.26
N ARG A 94 -13.66 -10.31 4.35
CA ARG A 94 -14.71 -11.04 3.63
C ARG A 94 -14.13 -12.09 2.67
N ALA A 95 -13.06 -11.75 1.92
CA ALA A 95 -12.39 -12.66 1.00
C ALA A 95 -11.13 -13.33 1.58
N GLY A 96 -10.94 -13.27 2.89
CA GLY A 96 -9.72 -13.72 3.56
C GLY A 96 -9.35 -15.17 3.28
N GLU A 97 -10.30 -16.09 3.28
CA GLU A 97 -10.02 -17.50 2.99
C GLU A 97 -9.57 -17.71 1.54
N GLN A 98 -10.23 -17.04 0.59
CA GLN A 98 -9.86 -17.17 -0.83
C GLN A 98 -8.46 -16.57 -1.08
N ILE A 99 -8.14 -15.45 -0.44
CA ILE A 99 -6.79 -14.87 -0.49
C ILE A 99 -5.78 -15.82 0.15
N ARG A 100 -6.07 -16.34 1.33
CA ARG A 100 -5.18 -17.29 2.02
C ARG A 100 -4.83 -18.48 1.14
N MET A 101 -5.82 -19.12 0.55
CA MET A 101 -5.59 -20.30 -0.27
C MET A 101 -4.95 -19.97 -1.62
N ASN A 102 -5.55 -19.07 -2.38
CA ASN A 102 -5.14 -18.85 -3.75
C ASN A 102 -3.88 -17.96 -3.85
N LEU A 103 -3.85 -16.86 -3.12
CA LEU A 103 -2.71 -15.96 -3.17
C LEU A 103 -1.59 -16.46 -2.26
N GLY A 104 -1.90 -16.78 -1.01
CA GLY A 104 -0.90 -17.20 -0.03
C GLY A 104 -0.27 -18.55 -0.34
N TYR A 105 -1.05 -19.64 -0.34
CA TYR A 105 -0.51 -21.00 -0.50
C TYR A 105 -0.17 -21.34 -1.95
N MET A 106 -1.00 -20.95 -2.92
CA MET A 106 -0.75 -21.22 -4.34
C MET A 106 0.21 -20.20 -4.97
N LYS A 107 0.54 -19.10 -4.28
CA LYS A 107 1.47 -18.03 -4.74
C LYS A 107 1.07 -17.38 -6.06
N LEU A 108 -0.23 -17.27 -6.33
CA LEU A 108 -0.72 -16.75 -7.61
C LEU A 108 -0.42 -15.25 -7.74
N ASN A 109 -0.10 -14.82 -8.96
CA ASN A 109 0.30 -13.45 -9.28
C ASN A 109 -0.91 -12.49 -9.29
N VAL A 110 -1.51 -12.29 -8.13
CA VAL A 110 -2.64 -11.41 -7.90
C VAL A 110 -2.25 -10.29 -6.94
N LYS A 111 -2.56 -9.03 -7.31
CA LYS A 111 -2.34 -7.84 -6.50
C LYS A 111 -3.67 -7.43 -5.89
N ALA A 112 -3.87 -7.71 -4.61
CA ALA A 112 -5.04 -7.29 -3.85
C ALA A 112 -4.86 -5.84 -3.40
N VAL A 113 -5.61 -4.92 -3.98
CA VAL A 113 -5.50 -3.48 -3.70
C VAL A 113 -6.68 -3.03 -2.87
N SER A 114 -6.43 -2.62 -1.64
CA SER A 114 -7.45 -2.04 -0.78
C SER A 114 -7.53 -0.54 -0.95
N ILE A 115 -8.72 -0.04 -1.21
CA ILE A 115 -9.01 1.39 -1.20
C ILE A 115 -9.64 1.79 0.14
N GLY A 116 -9.32 2.98 0.63
CA GLY A 116 -9.86 3.49 1.88
C GLY A 116 -9.43 2.74 3.12
N SER A 117 -8.19 2.26 3.16
CA SER A 117 -7.59 1.65 4.34
C SER A 117 -7.41 2.66 5.46
N GLY A 118 -7.23 2.17 6.69
CA GLY A 118 -7.23 3.02 7.88
C GLY A 118 -8.62 3.54 8.19
N ILE A 119 -8.71 4.80 8.58
CA ILE A 119 -9.97 5.50 8.89
C ILE A 119 -10.36 6.54 7.83
N SER A 120 -9.71 6.54 6.67
CA SER A 120 -9.93 7.53 5.61
C SER A 120 -11.37 7.56 5.08
N MET A 121 -12.13 6.47 5.25
CA MET A 121 -13.56 6.36 4.92
C MET A 121 -14.46 6.57 6.14
N SER A 122 -14.06 7.36 7.11
CA SER A 122 -14.75 7.57 8.40
C SER A 122 -16.21 8.00 8.27
N PHE A 123 -16.56 8.73 7.22
CA PHE A 123 -17.93 9.15 6.92
C PHE A 123 -18.89 8.00 6.59
N LEU A 124 -18.37 6.81 6.23
CA LEU A 124 -19.15 5.59 6.00
C LEU A 124 -19.29 4.74 7.28
N GLY A 125 -18.62 5.11 8.36
CA GLY A 125 -18.65 4.43 9.64
C GLY A 125 -17.73 3.20 9.71
N ASN A 126 -17.80 2.50 10.83
CA ASN A 126 -16.89 1.41 11.21
C ASN A 126 -16.92 0.18 10.27
N SER A 127 -18.00 0.00 9.50
CA SER A 127 -18.06 -1.07 8.49
C SER A 127 -17.05 -0.91 7.36
N HIS A 128 -16.46 0.28 7.21
CA HIS A 128 -15.49 0.61 6.18
C HIS A 128 -14.09 0.93 6.74
N TYR A 129 -13.89 0.85 8.06
CA TYR A 129 -12.56 1.03 8.64
C TYR A 129 -11.68 -0.16 8.30
N GLY A 130 -10.48 0.11 7.79
CA GLY A 130 -9.45 -0.89 7.52
C GLY A 130 -8.30 -0.74 8.51
N ILE A 131 -8.52 -1.10 9.76
CA ILE A 131 -7.53 -1.00 10.83
C ILE A 131 -7.02 -2.35 11.34
N GLU A 132 -7.50 -3.45 10.76
CA GLU A 132 -7.05 -4.83 11.01
C GLU A 132 -6.46 -5.48 9.75
N ASP A 133 -6.59 -4.82 8.62
CA ASP A 133 -6.30 -5.33 7.29
C ASP A 133 -4.84 -5.78 7.12
N ALA A 134 -3.89 -4.97 7.58
CA ALA A 134 -2.47 -5.32 7.50
C ALA A 134 -2.13 -6.52 8.39
N ALA A 135 -2.73 -6.64 9.58
CA ALA A 135 -2.55 -7.78 10.48
C ALA A 135 -2.99 -9.09 9.80
N VAL A 136 -4.17 -9.10 9.19
CA VAL A 136 -4.70 -10.25 8.45
C VAL A 136 -3.76 -10.63 7.30
N MET A 137 -3.36 -9.66 6.48
CA MET A 137 -2.50 -9.92 5.32
C MET A 137 -1.08 -10.34 5.69
N ARG A 138 -0.53 -9.78 6.78
CA ARG A 138 0.78 -10.21 7.30
C ARG A 138 0.78 -11.66 7.76
N SER A 139 -0.32 -12.15 8.33
CA SER A 139 -0.42 -13.55 8.80
C SER A 139 -0.43 -14.58 7.66
N ILE A 140 -0.79 -14.18 6.43
CA ILE A 140 -0.90 -15.09 5.29
C ILE A 140 0.50 -15.38 4.73
N PRO A 141 0.89 -16.69 4.58
CA PRO A 141 2.20 -17.03 4.03
C PRO A 141 2.38 -16.50 2.61
N ASN A 142 3.63 -16.18 2.23
CA ASN A 142 4.04 -15.67 0.92
C ASN A 142 3.41 -14.33 0.48
N MET A 143 2.51 -13.76 1.26
CA MET A 143 1.91 -12.46 0.96
C MET A 143 2.93 -11.35 1.17
N THR A 144 3.15 -10.52 0.15
CA THR A 144 3.85 -9.24 0.28
C THR A 144 2.85 -8.16 0.68
N VAL A 145 3.20 -7.29 1.65
CA VAL A 145 2.30 -6.23 2.15
C VAL A 145 2.99 -4.89 2.02
N VAL A 146 2.41 -3.99 1.22
CA VAL A 146 2.96 -2.67 0.88
C VAL A 146 1.97 -1.57 1.22
N CYS A 147 2.43 -0.52 1.90
CA CYS A 147 1.68 0.64 2.34
C CYS A 147 2.32 1.93 1.82
N PRO A 148 2.03 2.39 0.59
CA PRO A 148 2.63 3.61 0.04
C PRO A 148 2.30 4.84 0.87
N ALA A 149 3.30 5.72 1.07
CA ALA A 149 3.21 6.91 1.89
C ALA A 149 2.35 8.02 1.26
N ASP A 150 2.42 8.16 -0.06
CA ASP A 150 1.74 9.21 -0.80
C ASP A 150 1.39 8.79 -2.24
N CYS A 151 0.85 9.72 -3.01
CA CYS A 151 0.47 9.48 -4.39
C CYS A 151 1.68 9.21 -5.33
N SER A 152 2.84 9.80 -5.06
CA SER A 152 4.06 9.52 -5.82
C SER A 152 4.51 8.08 -5.62
N GLU A 153 4.47 7.61 -4.38
CA GLU A 153 4.82 6.23 -4.05
C GLU A 153 3.79 5.22 -4.59
N ILE A 154 2.50 5.59 -4.69
CA ILE A 154 1.50 4.73 -5.36
C ILE A 154 1.90 4.43 -6.81
N VAL A 155 2.41 5.43 -7.55
CA VAL A 155 2.92 5.23 -8.92
C VAL A 155 4.09 4.24 -8.94
N LYS A 156 5.03 4.37 -7.99
CA LYS A 156 6.16 3.44 -7.85
C LYS A 156 5.69 2.01 -7.51
N VAL A 157 4.77 1.89 -6.56
CA VAL A 157 4.23 0.59 -6.13
C VAL A 157 3.51 -0.11 -7.28
N VAL A 158 2.68 0.58 -8.07
CA VAL A 158 1.97 -0.04 -9.21
C VAL A 158 2.97 -0.51 -10.27
N ASN A 159 3.99 0.30 -10.60
CA ASN A 159 5.04 -0.11 -11.53
C ASN A 159 5.80 -1.35 -11.00
N ALA A 160 6.27 -1.31 -9.76
CA ALA A 160 6.99 -2.43 -9.15
C ALA A 160 6.10 -3.69 -9.05
N ALA A 161 4.83 -3.55 -8.68
CA ALA A 161 3.88 -4.65 -8.59
C ALA A 161 3.58 -5.29 -9.96
N SER A 162 3.66 -4.51 -11.04
CA SER A 162 3.47 -5.01 -12.41
C SER A 162 4.64 -5.90 -12.89
N GLU A 163 5.80 -5.79 -12.25
CA GLU A 163 6.99 -6.59 -12.56
C GLU A 163 7.25 -7.68 -11.49
N PHE A 164 6.64 -7.53 -10.32
CA PHE A 164 6.82 -8.46 -9.20
C PHE A 164 6.02 -9.74 -9.42
N GLU A 165 6.68 -10.90 -9.39
CA GLU A 165 6.03 -12.20 -9.47
C GLU A 165 5.58 -12.67 -8.08
N GLY A 166 4.30 -12.95 -7.93
CA GLY A 166 3.69 -13.43 -6.69
C GLY A 166 2.61 -12.53 -6.10
N PRO A 167 2.02 -12.96 -4.97
CA PRO A 167 0.90 -12.26 -4.35
C PRO A 167 1.36 -11.00 -3.62
N MET A 168 0.54 -9.96 -3.73
CA MET A 168 0.79 -8.70 -3.03
C MET A 168 -0.51 -8.08 -2.53
N TYR A 169 -0.48 -7.54 -1.32
CA TYR A 169 -1.48 -6.64 -0.78
C TYR A 169 -0.96 -5.21 -0.81
N ILE A 170 -1.66 -4.33 -1.53
CA ILE A 170 -1.34 -2.90 -1.63
C ILE A 170 -2.37 -2.12 -0.84
N ARG A 171 -1.93 -1.48 0.22
CA ARG A 171 -2.76 -0.80 1.21
C ARG A 171 -2.81 0.70 0.93
N LEU A 172 -3.85 1.19 0.27
CA LEU A 172 -4.01 2.61 -0.01
C LEU A 172 -4.67 3.33 1.17
N THR A 173 -3.87 4.10 1.92
CA THR A 173 -4.30 4.97 3.01
C THR A 173 -4.42 6.43 2.55
N GLY A 174 -4.87 7.29 3.44
CA GLY A 174 -4.99 8.72 3.19
C GLY A 174 -6.22 9.12 2.38
N ALA A 175 -6.68 10.33 2.63
CA ALA A 175 -7.81 10.97 1.95
C ALA A 175 -7.35 11.80 0.74
N VAL A 176 -8.30 12.43 0.06
CA VAL A 176 -8.02 13.48 -0.92
C VAL A 176 -7.31 14.65 -0.21
N GLY A 177 -6.25 15.17 -0.83
CA GLY A 177 -5.46 16.27 -0.27
C GLY A 177 -4.34 15.83 0.68
N ASN A 178 -4.11 14.52 0.83
CA ASN A 178 -2.96 14.02 1.59
C ASN A 178 -1.65 14.59 0.99
N PRO A 179 -0.84 15.36 1.76
CA PRO A 179 0.31 16.06 1.20
C PRO A 179 1.40 15.11 0.70
N PRO A 180 2.17 15.50 -0.33
CA PRO A 180 3.23 14.65 -0.84
C PRO A 180 4.41 14.56 0.13
N VAL A 181 4.95 13.35 0.25
CA VAL A 181 6.23 13.05 0.91
C VAL A 181 7.35 13.14 -0.13
N TYR A 182 7.12 12.60 -1.31
CA TYR A 182 8.09 12.55 -2.41
C TYR A 182 7.72 13.53 -3.53
N THR A 183 8.59 14.50 -3.77
CA THR A 183 8.43 15.53 -4.81
C THR A 183 9.44 15.40 -5.95
N GLU A 184 10.35 14.44 -5.86
CA GLU A 184 11.38 14.11 -6.84
C GLU A 184 11.40 12.59 -7.04
N ASP A 185 11.96 12.14 -8.16
CA ASP A 185 12.10 10.71 -8.45
C ASP A 185 13.14 10.06 -7.54
N TYR A 186 12.91 8.80 -7.17
CA TYR A 186 13.75 8.04 -6.24
C TYR A 186 13.67 6.55 -6.52
N ASP A 187 14.64 5.79 -6.00
CA ASP A 187 14.65 4.34 -6.10
C ASP A 187 13.66 3.72 -5.12
N PHE A 188 12.73 2.95 -5.66
CA PHE A 188 11.74 2.20 -4.89
C PHE A 188 11.98 0.69 -5.06
N ILE A 189 12.25 0.00 -3.97
CA ILE A 189 12.51 -1.45 -3.94
C ILE A 189 11.59 -2.09 -2.91
N ILE A 190 10.74 -3.03 -3.33
CA ILE A 190 9.89 -3.80 -2.42
C ILE A 190 10.76 -4.50 -1.36
N GLY A 191 10.41 -4.36 -0.10
CA GLY A 191 11.17 -4.93 1.02
C GLY A 191 12.31 -4.07 1.55
N LYS A 192 12.56 -2.89 0.97
CA LYS A 192 13.52 -1.91 1.47
C LYS A 192 12.82 -0.66 1.98
N SER A 193 13.28 -0.13 3.09
CA SER A 193 12.77 1.12 3.67
C SER A 193 13.52 2.34 3.11
N ILE A 194 12.97 3.52 3.32
CA ILE A 194 13.56 4.78 2.84
C ILE A 194 13.68 5.74 4.02
N THR A 195 14.90 6.20 4.31
CA THR A 195 15.11 7.30 5.24
C THR A 195 14.68 8.61 4.57
N VAL A 196 13.56 9.18 5.02
CA VAL A 196 13.03 10.45 4.49
C VAL A 196 13.53 11.67 5.24
N LYS A 197 14.11 11.47 6.43
CA LYS A 197 14.78 12.50 7.22
C LYS A 197 15.79 11.86 8.18
N ASP A 198 17.00 12.39 8.24
CA ASP A 198 18.03 11.96 9.20
C ASP A 198 17.87 12.62 10.58
N GLY A 199 18.38 11.94 11.60
CA GLY A 199 18.40 12.40 12.99
C GLY A 199 19.10 11.39 13.91
N ALA A 200 19.36 11.77 15.16
CA ALA A 200 20.22 11.00 16.05
C ALA A 200 19.60 10.57 17.39
N ASP A 201 18.54 11.23 17.89
CA ASP A 201 17.99 10.96 19.22
C ASP A 201 16.82 9.97 19.18
N ILE A 202 15.88 10.19 18.27
CA ILE A 202 14.66 9.38 18.12
C ILE A 202 14.54 8.94 16.67
N THR A 203 14.18 7.67 16.45
CA THR A 203 13.78 7.18 15.13
C THR A 203 12.29 6.91 15.10
N ILE A 204 11.58 7.58 14.19
CA ILE A 204 10.19 7.32 13.85
C ILE A 204 10.16 6.42 12.62
N ILE A 205 9.57 5.24 12.75
CA ILE A 205 9.32 4.31 11.63
C ILE A 205 7.84 4.38 11.31
N ALA A 206 7.50 4.85 10.12
CA ALA A 206 6.11 5.04 9.72
C ALA A 206 5.79 4.38 8.37
N ASN A 207 4.51 4.18 8.07
CA ASN A 207 4.05 3.77 6.76
C ASN A 207 2.76 4.51 6.34
N GLY A 208 2.41 4.39 5.08
CA GLY A 208 1.20 5.00 4.55
C GLY A 208 1.15 6.51 4.80
N SER A 209 -0.07 7.04 4.96
CA SER A 209 -0.32 8.47 5.22
C SER A 209 0.43 9.02 6.45
N MET A 210 0.80 8.14 7.39
CA MET A 210 1.47 8.56 8.63
C MET A 210 2.94 8.96 8.44
N VAL A 211 3.53 8.70 7.29
CA VAL A 211 4.90 9.19 6.98
C VAL A 211 4.95 10.71 6.93
N TYR A 212 3.97 11.35 6.28
CA TYR A 212 3.88 12.81 6.27
C TYR A 212 3.68 13.39 7.67
N GLU A 213 2.77 12.82 8.46
CA GLU A 213 2.50 13.25 9.83
C GLU A 213 3.75 13.11 10.71
N SER A 214 4.51 12.02 10.51
CA SER A 214 5.80 11.80 11.18
C SER A 214 6.84 12.87 10.82
N LEU A 215 6.87 13.31 9.57
CA LEU A 215 7.72 14.42 9.15
C LEU A 215 7.30 15.76 9.80
N GLN A 216 6.00 16.00 9.99
CA GLN A 216 5.55 17.20 10.71
C GLN A 216 5.92 17.11 12.21
N ALA A 217 5.70 15.96 12.84
CA ALA A 217 6.08 15.72 14.23
C ALA A 217 7.59 15.89 14.44
N SER A 218 8.41 15.41 13.50
CA SER A 218 9.87 15.56 13.57
C SER A 218 10.32 17.02 13.58
N LYS A 219 9.67 17.91 12.82
CA LYS A 219 9.97 19.34 12.83
C LYS A 219 9.72 19.99 14.21
N ILE A 220 8.63 19.55 14.87
CA ILE A 220 8.30 20.04 16.21
C ILE A 220 9.32 19.53 17.23
N LEU A 221 9.74 18.29 17.13
CA LEU A 221 10.76 17.69 18.01
C LEU A 221 12.11 18.38 17.82
N ASP A 222 12.54 18.59 16.57
CA ASP A 222 13.81 19.30 16.28
C ASP A 222 13.80 20.74 16.83
N ALA A 223 12.68 21.44 16.74
CA ALA A 223 12.54 22.79 17.33
C ALA A 223 12.66 22.79 18.86
N ASN A 224 12.45 21.63 19.50
CA ASN A 224 12.65 21.41 20.93
C ASN A 224 14.01 20.76 21.25
N GLY A 225 14.94 20.71 20.31
CA GLY A 225 16.30 20.21 20.51
C GLY A 225 16.42 18.68 20.47
N ILE A 226 15.40 17.97 19.96
CA ILE A 226 15.39 16.51 19.82
C ILE A 226 15.58 16.16 18.35
N SER A 227 16.77 15.68 17.99
CA SER A 227 17.12 15.28 16.61
C SER A 227 16.38 14.00 16.21
N THR A 228 15.49 14.09 15.21
CA THR A 228 14.58 13.00 14.88
C THR A 228 14.83 12.44 13.48
N LYS A 229 15.09 11.13 13.38
CA LYS A 229 15.13 10.37 12.13
C LYS A 229 13.71 9.93 11.77
N VAL A 230 13.34 9.98 10.48
CA VAL A 230 12.06 9.45 9.98
C VAL A 230 12.33 8.46 8.87
N ILE A 231 11.79 7.26 9.00
CA ILE A 231 11.91 6.17 8.03
C ILE A 231 10.53 5.81 7.51
N ASN A 232 10.38 5.80 6.20
CA ASN A 232 9.24 5.20 5.52
C ASN A 232 9.48 3.68 5.37
N MET A 233 8.79 2.87 6.15
CA MET A 233 8.76 1.42 6.05
C MET A 233 7.56 1.01 5.18
N HIS A 234 7.58 1.38 3.92
CA HIS A 234 6.48 1.15 2.99
C HIS A 234 6.14 -0.34 2.78
N THR A 235 7.10 -1.23 2.96
CA THR A 235 6.86 -2.68 2.93
C THR A 235 6.97 -3.24 4.34
N ILE A 236 5.84 -3.75 4.86
CA ILE A 236 5.80 -4.36 6.20
C ILE A 236 5.94 -5.88 6.17
N LYS A 237 5.87 -6.48 4.98
CA LYS A 237 6.20 -7.88 4.73
C LYS A 237 6.66 -8.06 3.27
N PRO A 238 7.91 -8.47 3.02
CA PRO A 238 8.97 -8.65 4.01
C PRO A 238 9.38 -7.32 4.66
N LEU A 239 9.75 -7.36 5.93
CA LEU A 239 10.29 -6.20 6.64
C LEU A 239 11.74 -5.96 6.21
N ASP A 240 12.17 -4.70 6.15
CA ASP A 240 13.59 -4.35 5.94
C ASP A 240 14.37 -4.56 7.25
N THR A 241 14.78 -5.80 7.46
CA THR A 241 15.49 -6.22 8.68
C THR A 241 16.89 -5.60 8.76
N GLU A 242 17.51 -5.35 7.62
CA GLU A 242 18.86 -4.74 7.58
C GLU A 242 18.85 -3.31 8.11
N GLU A 243 17.88 -2.48 7.67
CA GLU A 243 17.75 -1.13 8.20
C GLU A 243 17.25 -1.15 9.65
N LEU A 244 16.36 -2.09 9.99
CA LEU A 244 15.86 -2.22 11.35
C LEU A 244 16.99 -2.58 12.35
N GLU A 245 17.93 -3.44 12.00
CA GLU A 245 19.11 -3.73 12.83
C GLU A 245 19.97 -2.49 13.08
N LYS A 246 20.20 -1.68 12.03
CA LYS A 246 20.93 -0.40 12.17
C LYS A 246 20.19 0.52 13.15
N VAL A 247 18.88 0.65 12.98
CA VAL A 247 18.04 1.50 13.85
C VAL A 247 18.09 1.02 15.30
N ILE A 248 17.93 -0.28 15.54
CA ILE A 248 17.95 -0.87 16.89
C ILE A 248 19.32 -0.62 17.58
N SER A 249 20.41 -0.66 16.82
CA SER A 249 21.75 -0.46 17.37
C SER A 249 22.12 1.01 17.62
N THR A 250 21.47 1.95 16.93
CA THR A 250 21.89 3.37 16.96
C THR A 250 20.89 4.29 17.64
N SER A 251 19.60 3.94 17.67
CA SER A 251 18.54 4.82 18.19
C SER A 251 18.33 4.62 19.68
N LYS A 252 18.20 5.71 20.43
CA LYS A 252 17.84 5.67 21.87
C LYS A 252 16.39 5.27 22.07
N VAL A 253 15.51 5.74 21.17
CA VAL A 253 14.07 5.47 21.18
C VAL A 253 13.60 5.20 19.76
N ILE A 254 12.78 4.17 19.60
CA ILE A 254 12.11 3.83 18.33
C ILE A 254 10.61 3.99 18.54
N VAL A 255 9.97 4.73 17.67
CA VAL A 255 8.52 4.97 17.67
C VAL A 255 7.94 4.47 16.35
N SER A 256 6.99 3.55 16.39
CA SER A 256 6.23 3.14 15.20
C SER A 256 4.97 3.99 15.06
N VAL A 257 4.67 4.44 13.82
CA VAL A 257 3.49 5.26 13.52
C VAL A 257 2.77 4.71 12.31
N GLU A 258 1.53 4.31 12.49
CA GLU A 258 0.69 3.73 11.44
C GLU A 258 -0.78 4.04 11.66
N GLU A 259 -1.56 4.07 10.60
CA GLU A 259 -3.03 4.21 10.66
C GLU A 259 -3.66 2.81 10.72
N HIS A 260 -3.51 2.13 11.87
CA HIS A 260 -3.88 0.72 12.06
C HIS A 260 -4.08 0.45 13.56
N SER A 261 -4.70 -0.68 13.89
CA SER A 261 -4.68 -1.21 15.26
C SER A 261 -3.25 -1.49 15.71
N VAL A 262 -2.98 -1.37 17.00
CA VAL A 262 -1.67 -1.73 17.59
C VAL A 262 -1.36 -3.22 17.47
N ILE A 263 -2.35 -4.06 17.14
CA ILE A 263 -2.20 -5.51 17.02
C ILE A 263 -1.93 -5.88 15.56
N GLY A 264 -0.79 -6.49 15.30
CA GLY A 264 -0.47 -7.12 14.02
C GLY A 264 -0.03 -6.19 12.88
N GLY A 265 0.04 -4.86 13.10
CA GLY A 265 0.53 -3.89 12.13
C GLY A 265 2.06 -3.75 12.09
N LEU A 266 2.54 -2.56 11.71
CA LEU A 266 3.96 -2.22 11.63
C LEU A 266 4.64 -2.31 13.00
N GLY A 267 4.01 -1.75 14.04
CA GLY A 267 4.56 -1.79 15.40
C GLY A 267 4.76 -3.21 15.90
N SER A 268 3.78 -4.09 15.66
CA SER A 268 3.91 -5.53 15.96
C SER A 268 5.05 -6.17 15.15
N ALA A 269 5.18 -5.87 13.85
CA ALA A 269 6.25 -6.42 13.01
C ALA A 269 7.65 -6.05 13.53
N ILE A 270 7.83 -4.81 13.96
CA ILE A 270 9.09 -4.33 14.56
C ILE A 270 9.36 -5.04 15.89
N ALA A 271 8.34 -5.17 16.74
CA ALA A 271 8.47 -5.84 18.04
C ALA A 271 8.80 -7.34 17.89
N GLU A 272 8.11 -8.05 17.01
CA GLU A 272 8.36 -9.46 16.67
C GLU A 272 9.79 -9.71 16.18
N TYR A 273 10.38 -8.78 15.44
CA TYR A 273 11.75 -8.89 14.97
C TYR A 273 12.78 -8.67 16.09
N LYS A 274 12.47 -7.76 17.03
CA LYS A 274 13.39 -7.39 18.12
C LYS A 274 13.46 -8.44 19.24
N THR A 275 12.42 -9.27 19.39
CA THR A 275 12.34 -10.31 20.44
C THR A 275 12.94 -11.62 20.02
#